data_4e0a164463cbfdbc7c96ae9ec736a7c8
#
_entry.id   4e0a164463cbfdbc7c96ae9ec736a7c8
#
_cell.length_a   1.000
_cell.length_b   1.000
_cell.length_c   1.000
_cell.angle_alpha   90.00
_cell.angle_beta   90.00
_cell.angle_gamma   90.00
#
_symmetry.space_group_name_H-M   'P 1'
#
loop_
_entity.id
_entity.type
_entity.pdbx_description
1 polymer ?
#
loop_
_entity_poly.entity_id
_entity_poly.type
_entity_poly.pdbx_seq_one_letter_code
_entity_poly.pdbx_strand_id
1 'polypeptide(L)'
;MQTAKLQVKNLSANYSIVIGSNILAQIPKRIKTLCPNAKKIALVVDKNVPKKFKNKLLYILKKYDIYLFEYSVNEKFKSFDNVNKLVEKCLFSNFNRSDILISFGGGILGDFSAFCASIIKRGINFINVPTTLLSQVDSSIGGKTGVNSKLGKNLIGTFYQPKLVVSDVDLLKSLP
;
A
#
# COMPACT_ATOMS: atom_id res chain seq x y z
N MET A 1 -14.81 4.57 19.70
CA MET A 1 -15.04 3.95 18.37
C MET A 1 -14.48 2.54 18.40
N GLN A 2 -15.28 1.57 18.00
CA GLN A 2 -14.83 0.17 17.93
C GLN A 2 -13.86 0.00 16.75
N THR A 3 -12.72 -0.63 17.02
CA THR A 3 -11.76 -1.03 15.99
C THR A 3 -11.73 -2.55 15.97
N ALA A 4 -12.04 -3.14 14.82
CA ALA A 4 -11.85 -4.57 14.62
C ALA A 4 -10.42 -4.85 14.18
N LYS A 5 -9.83 -5.92 14.70
CA LYS A 5 -8.53 -6.44 14.28
C LYS A 5 -8.70 -7.90 13.89
N LEU A 6 -8.40 -8.21 12.64
CA LEU A 6 -8.33 -9.57 12.13
C LEU A 6 -6.86 -9.96 11.95
N GLN A 7 -6.55 -11.21 12.23
CA GLN A 7 -5.23 -11.77 11.99
C GLN A 7 -5.35 -12.88 10.94
N VAL A 8 -4.71 -12.67 9.79
CA VAL A 8 -4.57 -13.70 8.77
C VAL A 8 -3.33 -14.52 9.11
N LYS A 9 -3.53 -15.81 9.38
CA LYS A 9 -2.43 -16.76 9.66
C LYS A 9 -2.67 -18.03 8.85
N ASN A 10 -1.75 -18.35 7.96
CA ASN A 10 -1.65 -19.64 7.29
C ASN A 10 -0.18 -19.91 6.96
N LEU A 11 0.12 -21.02 6.29
CA LEU A 11 1.50 -21.41 5.94
C LEU A 11 2.25 -20.34 5.12
N SER A 12 1.56 -19.51 4.37
CA SER A 12 2.14 -18.50 3.46
C SER A 12 1.89 -17.06 3.88
N ALA A 13 1.05 -16.80 4.89
CA ALA A 13 0.63 -15.45 5.27
C ALA A 13 0.54 -15.25 6.78
N ASN A 14 1.13 -14.15 7.25
CA ASN A 14 1.00 -13.70 8.64
C ASN A 14 0.94 -12.17 8.64
N TYR A 15 -0.27 -11.61 8.60
CA TYR A 15 -0.48 -10.16 8.63
C TYR A 15 -1.76 -9.76 9.35
N SER A 16 -1.85 -8.51 9.73
CA SER A 16 -3.02 -7.95 10.40
C SER A 16 -3.86 -7.10 9.46
N ILE A 17 -5.18 -7.22 9.58
CA ILE A 17 -6.15 -6.29 8.99
C ILE A 17 -6.78 -5.51 10.14
N VAL A 18 -6.82 -4.20 10.01
CA VAL A 18 -7.43 -3.31 11.00
C VAL A 18 -8.53 -2.52 10.32
N ILE A 19 -9.73 -2.59 10.87
CA ILE A 19 -10.93 -1.96 10.32
C ILE A 19 -11.51 -1.03 11.38
N GLY A 20 -11.86 0.18 11.00
CA GLY A 20 -12.51 1.13 11.92
C GLY A 20 -12.58 2.54 11.33
N SER A 21 -13.08 3.48 12.12
CA SER A 21 -13.15 4.90 11.77
C SER A 21 -12.00 5.65 12.40
N ASN A 22 -11.38 6.58 11.65
CA ASN A 22 -10.26 7.42 12.10
C ASN A 22 -9.03 6.64 12.57
N ILE A 23 -8.75 5.50 11.96
CA ILE A 23 -7.67 4.60 12.39
C ILE A 23 -6.32 4.85 11.70
N LEU A 24 -6.24 5.75 10.73
CA LEU A 24 -4.95 6.15 10.12
C LEU A 24 -3.91 6.52 11.18
N ALA A 25 -4.34 7.18 12.27
CA ALA A 25 -3.46 7.58 13.37
C ALA A 25 -2.74 6.40 14.07
N GLN A 26 -3.22 5.17 13.89
CA GLN A 26 -2.58 3.97 14.45
C GLN A 26 -1.39 3.47 13.62
N ILE A 27 -1.24 3.92 12.37
CA ILE A 27 -0.20 3.43 11.43
C ILE A 27 1.20 3.56 12.03
N PRO A 28 1.65 4.71 12.59
CA PRO A 28 3.01 4.83 13.12
C PRO A 28 3.33 3.85 14.25
N LYS A 29 2.37 3.64 15.16
CA LYS A 29 2.53 2.66 16.25
C LYS A 29 2.68 1.24 15.70
N ARG A 30 1.91 0.89 14.67
CA ARG A 30 1.97 -0.43 14.03
C ARG A 30 3.26 -0.62 13.24
N ILE A 31 3.73 0.40 12.52
CA ILE A 31 5.02 0.37 11.83
C ILE A 31 6.14 0.07 12.84
N LYS A 32 6.16 0.77 13.97
CA LYS A 32 7.17 0.55 15.01
C LYS A 32 7.21 -0.91 15.49
N THR A 33 6.06 -1.58 15.54
CA THR A 33 5.98 -2.99 15.98
C THR A 33 6.30 -3.98 14.84
N LEU A 34 5.77 -3.73 13.62
CA LEU A 34 5.85 -4.69 12.51
C LEU A 34 7.11 -4.52 11.66
N CYS A 35 7.64 -3.30 11.59
CA CYS A 35 8.79 -2.91 10.78
C CYS A 35 9.75 -2.03 11.59
N PRO A 36 10.33 -2.52 12.71
CA PRO A 36 11.08 -1.69 13.67
C PRO A 36 12.32 -1.03 13.07
N ASN A 37 12.89 -1.60 12.01
CA ASN A 37 14.11 -1.10 11.37
C ASN A 37 13.83 -0.20 10.14
N ALA A 38 12.56 0.11 9.87
CA ALA A 38 12.20 0.98 8.76
C ALA A 38 12.62 2.42 9.04
N LYS A 39 13.28 3.05 8.06
CA LYS A 39 13.66 4.46 8.08
C LYS A 39 12.95 5.25 7.00
N LYS A 40 12.80 4.65 5.81
CA LYS A 40 12.21 5.28 4.62
C LYS A 40 10.84 4.70 4.32
N ILE A 41 9.96 5.57 3.83
CA ILE A 41 8.63 5.20 3.36
C ILE A 41 8.44 5.70 1.94
N ALA A 42 8.24 4.78 0.99
CA ALA A 42 7.70 5.08 -0.32
C ALA A 42 6.18 5.16 -0.20
N LEU A 43 5.65 6.37 -0.13
CA LEU A 43 4.20 6.61 -0.05
C LEU A 43 3.65 6.80 -1.45
N VAL A 44 2.93 5.79 -1.94
CA VAL A 44 2.32 5.75 -3.27
C VAL A 44 0.85 6.11 -3.15
N VAL A 45 0.43 7.22 -3.77
CA VAL A 45 -0.88 7.83 -3.56
C VAL A 45 -1.63 8.01 -4.87
N ASP A 46 -2.91 7.66 -4.90
CA ASP A 46 -3.81 8.04 -5.97
C ASP A 46 -4.18 9.53 -5.82
N LYS A 47 -3.99 10.33 -6.88
CA LYS A 47 -4.34 11.75 -6.91
C LYS A 47 -5.81 12.04 -6.63
N ASN A 48 -6.69 11.04 -6.84
CA ASN A 48 -8.12 11.15 -6.53
C ASN A 48 -8.41 11.08 -5.02
N VAL A 49 -7.47 10.64 -4.20
CA VAL A 49 -7.61 10.68 -2.74
C VAL A 49 -7.63 12.14 -2.28
N PRO A 50 -8.66 12.58 -1.53
CA PRO A 50 -8.77 13.95 -1.07
C PRO A 50 -7.52 14.42 -0.30
N LYS A 51 -7.06 15.63 -0.60
CA LYS A 51 -5.86 16.23 0.00
C LYS A 51 -5.86 16.19 1.53
N LYS A 52 -7.03 16.33 2.17
CA LYS A 52 -7.15 16.24 3.63
C LYS A 52 -6.64 14.92 4.21
N PHE A 53 -6.95 13.78 3.57
CA PHE A 53 -6.50 12.47 4.02
C PHE A 53 -5.02 12.24 3.72
N LYS A 54 -4.56 12.66 2.54
CA LYS A 54 -3.13 12.63 2.20
C LYS A 54 -2.30 13.43 3.19
N ASN A 55 -2.68 14.67 3.47
CA ASN A 55 -1.97 15.54 4.40
C ASN A 55 -1.98 14.97 5.82
N LYS A 56 -3.10 14.38 6.25
CA LYS A 56 -3.18 13.67 7.52
C LYS A 56 -2.18 12.52 7.58
N LEU A 57 -2.11 11.69 6.53
CA LEU A 57 -1.17 10.57 6.47
C LEU A 57 0.28 11.05 6.48
N LEU A 58 0.63 12.06 5.70
CA LEU A 58 1.97 12.67 5.72
C LEU A 58 2.34 13.20 7.12
N TYR A 59 1.41 13.91 7.77
CA TYR A 59 1.64 14.46 9.09
C TYR A 59 1.93 13.38 10.14
N ILE A 60 1.16 12.30 10.17
CA ILE A 60 1.36 11.23 11.14
C ILE A 60 2.64 10.42 10.89
N LEU A 61 3.10 10.37 9.63
CA LEU A 61 4.33 9.66 9.22
C LEU A 61 5.60 10.52 9.26
N LYS A 62 5.53 11.79 9.67
CA LYS A 62 6.63 12.78 9.61
C LYS A 62 7.94 12.39 10.30
N LYS A 63 7.94 11.31 11.11
CA LYS A 63 9.15 10.78 11.76
C LYS A 63 10.01 9.90 10.83
N TYR A 64 9.50 9.57 9.64
CA TYR A 64 10.17 8.76 8.63
C TYR A 64 10.60 9.64 7.46
N ASP A 65 11.61 9.22 6.71
CA ASP A 65 12.00 9.82 5.44
C ASP A 65 10.96 9.43 4.39
N ILE A 66 10.03 10.34 4.06
CA ILE A 66 8.91 10.06 3.15
C ILE A 66 9.28 10.44 1.72
N TYR A 67 9.17 9.48 0.82
CA TYR A 67 9.25 9.66 -0.62
C TYR A 67 7.84 9.55 -1.19
N LEU A 68 7.26 10.68 -1.57
CA LEU A 68 5.88 10.76 -2.07
C LEU A 68 5.83 10.52 -3.58
N PHE A 69 5.03 9.55 -4.00
CA PHE A 69 4.77 9.22 -5.39
C PHE A 69 3.27 9.33 -5.68
N GLU A 70 2.86 10.35 -6.43
CA GLU A 70 1.45 10.60 -6.76
C GLU A 70 1.16 10.22 -8.21
N TYR A 71 0.12 9.41 -8.41
CA TYR A 71 -0.27 8.93 -9.72
C TYR A 71 -1.76 9.21 -10.01
N SER A 72 -2.07 9.51 -11.27
CA SER A 72 -3.45 9.46 -11.77
C SER A 72 -3.73 8.00 -12.15
N VAL A 73 -4.50 7.32 -11.31
CA VAL A 73 -4.68 5.87 -11.38
C VAL A 73 -5.88 5.52 -12.26
N ASN A 74 -5.62 4.69 -13.26
CA ASN A 74 -6.63 4.05 -14.10
C ASN A 74 -6.09 2.69 -14.56
N GLU A 75 -6.88 1.94 -15.31
CA GLU A 75 -6.46 0.60 -15.76
C GLU A 75 -5.20 0.61 -16.65
N LYS A 76 -5.00 1.66 -17.47
CA LYS A 76 -3.79 1.80 -18.31
C LYS A 76 -2.54 2.09 -17.50
N PHE A 77 -2.69 2.70 -16.29
CA PHE A 77 -1.58 2.95 -15.37
C PHE A 77 -0.95 1.63 -14.89
N LYS A 78 -1.74 0.56 -14.77
CA LYS A 78 -1.33 -0.75 -14.23
C LYS A 78 -0.45 -1.50 -15.24
N SER A 79 0.77 -1.00 -15.49
CA SER A 79 1.70 -1.48 -16.51
C SER A 79 3.08 -1.77 -15.92
N PHE A 80 3.85 -2.66 -16.57
CA PHE A 80 5.21 -2.97 -16.17
C PHE A 80 6.16 -1.76 -16.30
N ASP A 81 5.93 -0.88 -17.29
CA ASP A 81 6.74 0.34 -17.46
C ASP A 81 6.63 1.27 -16.24
N ASN A 82 5.42 1.43 -15.69
CA ASN A 82 5.23 2.23 -14.48
C ASN A 82 5.82 1.55 -13.24
N VAL A 83 5.78 0.22 -13.17
CA VAL A 83 6.48 -0.56 -12.13
C VAL A 83 7.98 -0.26 -12.18
N ASN A 84 8.59 -0.39 -13.36
CA ASN A 84 10.01 -0.11 -13.53
C ASN A 84 10.38 1.30 -13.06
N LYS A 85 9.59 2.31 -13.45
CA LYS A 85 9.81 3.71 -13.02
C LYS A 85 9.78 3.89 -11.50
N LEU A 86 8.85 3.25 -10.80
CA LEU A 86 8.76 3.35 -9.33
C LEU A 86 9.91 2.59 -8.66
N VAL A 87 10.21 1.40 -9.15
CA VAL A 87 11.31 0.56 -8.64
C VAL A 87 12.64 1.30 -8.75
N GLU A 88 12.98 1.84 -9.93
CA GLU A 88 14.20 2.60 -10.15
C GLU A 88 14.31 3.82 -9.23
N LYS A 89 13.22 4.56 -9.02
CA LYS A 89 13.20 5.69 -8.08
C LYS A 89 13.49 5.25 -6.64
N CYS A 90 12.93 4.12 -6.21
CA CYS A 90 13.20 3.58 -4.88
C CYS A 90 14.67 3.11 -4.75
N LEU A 91 15.22 2.45 -5.79
CA LEU A 91 16.60 2.02 -5.80
C LEU A 91 17.57 3.20 -5.80
N PHE A 92 17.32 4.21 -6.62
CA PHE A 92 18.10 5.46 -6.65
C PHE A 92 18.09 6.18 -5.29
N SER A 93 16.96 6.15 -4.59
CA SER A 93 16.81 6.69 -3.24
C SER A 93 17.36 5.76 -2.14
N ASN A 94 18.09 4.72 -2.50
CA ASN A 94 18.73 3.78 -1.56
C ASN A 94 17.75 3.15 -0.56
N PHE A 95 16.57 2.70 -1.04
CA PHE A 95 15.67 1.89 -0.21
C PHE A 95 16.29 0.55 0.15
N ASN A 96 16.12 0.14 1.39
CA ASN A 96 16.58 -1.14 1.94
C ASN A 96 15.41 -2.11 2.16
N ARG A 97 15.72 -3.39 2.38
CA ARG A 97 14.69 -4.42 2.63
C ARG A 97 13.85 -4.17 3.89
N SER A 98 14.38 -3.42 4.87
CA SER A 98 13.67 -3.03 6.07
C SER A 98 12.69 -1.86 5.86
N ASP A 99 12.86 -1.08 4.78
CA ASP A 99 12.01 0.07 4.48
C ASP A 99 10.61 -0.36 4.00
N ILE A 100 9.72 0.60 3.85
CA ILE A 100 8.31 0.33 3.64
C ILE A 100 7.82 0.99 2.35
N LEU A 101 6.99 0.26 1.60
CA LEU A 101 6.12 0.84 0.60
C LEU A 101 4.69 0.86 1.16
N ILE A 102 4.06 2.04 1.17
CA ILE A 102 2.67 2.21 1.56
C ILE A 102 1.86 2.57 0.33
N SER A 103 0.83 1.78 0.01
CA SER A 103 -0.20 2.12 -0.98
C SER A 103 -1.34 2.87 -0.31
N PHE A 104 -1.75 4.01 -0.87
CA PHE A 104 -2.88 4.80 -0.41
C PHE A 104 -3.80 5.13 -1.58
N GLY A 105 -4.77 4.25 -1.85
CA GLY A 105 -5.65 4.34 -3.01
C GLY A 105 -6.57 3.14 -3.18
N GLY A 106 -7.19 3.02 -4.36
CA GLY A 106 -8.04 1.91 -4.73
C GLY A 106 -7.27 0.65 -5.11
N GLY A 107 -8.01 -0.41 -5.52
CA GLY A 107 -7.45 -1.73 -5.82
C GLY A 107 -6.36 -1.73 -6.91
N ILE A 108 -6.53 -0.93 -7.96
CA ILE A 108 -5.53 -0.81 -9.04
C ILE A 108 -4.18 -0.36 -8.48
N LEU A 109 -4.18 0.66 -7.61
CA LEU A 109 -2.95 1.15 -6.98
C LEU A 109 -2.41 0.13 -5.97
N GLY A 110 -3.29 -0.55 -5.24
CA GLY A 110 -2.92 -1.61 -4.30
C GLY A 110 -2.14 -2.72 -4.97
N ASP A 111 -2.68 -3.30 -6.05
CA ASP A 111 -2.04 -4.36 -6.83
C ASP A 111 -0.69 -3.94 -7.39
N PHE A 112 -0.65 -2.75 -8.02
CA PHE A 112 0.55 -2.16 -8.59
C PHE A 112 1.64 -1.97 -7.51
N SER A 113 1.28 -1.35 -6.40
CA SER A 113 2.21 -1.04 -5.31
C SER A 113 2.75 -2.29 -4.63
N ALA A 114 1.88 -3.27 -4.41
CA ALA A 114 2.28 -4.54 -3.82
C ALA A 114 3.22 -5.33 -4.73
N PHE A 115 2.99 -5.30 -6.06
CA PHE A 115 3.91 -5.89 -7.03
C PHE A 115 5.27 -5.17 -7.01
N CYS A 116 5.30 -3.83 -7.02
CA CYS A 116 6.55 -3.09 -6.85
C CYS A 116 7.28 -3.49 -5.56
N ALA A 117 6.57 -3.57 -4.43
CA ALA A 117 7.17 -3.96 -3.16
C ALA A 117 7.76 -5.37 -3.20
N SER A 118 7.15 -6.30 -3.95
CA SER A 118 7.61 -7.68 -4.06
C SER A 118 8.96 -7.82 -4.77
N ILE A 119 9.26 -6.92 -5.72
CA ILE A 119 10.47 -7.01 -6.55
C ILE A 119 11.61 -6.09 -6.09
N ILE A 120 11.31 -4.96 -5.43
CA ILE A 120 12.35 -4.08 -4.87
C ILE A 120 13.19 -4.86 -3.86
N LYS A 121 14.51 -4.98 -4.12
CA LYS A 121 15.45 -5.72 -3.27
C LYS A 121 15.00 -7.18 -2.96
N ARG A 122 14.21 -7.81 -3.83
CA ARG A 122 13.56 -9.13 -3.65
C ARG A 122 12.55 -9.15 -2.52
N GLY A 123 11.90 -8.01 -2.27
CA GLY A 123 10.85 -7.82 -1.28
C GLY A 123 11.21 -6.80 -0.20
N ILE A 124 10.39 -5.73 -0.10
CA ILE A 124 10.42 -4.76 1.00
C ILE A 124 9.07 -4.81 1.73
N ASN A 125 9.01 -4.29 2.95
CA ASN A 125 7.75 -4.28 3.69
C ASN A 125 6.65 -3.54 2.92
N PHE A 126 5.45 -4.11 2.90
CA PHE A 126 4.28 -3.52 2.25
C PHE A 126 3.15 -3.29 3.26
N ILE A 127 2.56 -2.10 3.20
CA ILE A 127 1.35 -1.73 3.96
C ILE A 127 0.32 -1.22 2.97
N ASN A 128 -0.90 -1.76 3.04
CA ASN A 128 -2.00 -1.34 2.19
C ASN A 128 -3.00 -0.49 2.98
N VAL A 129 -3.33 0.68 2.44
CA VAL A 129 -4.37 1.59 2.96
C VAL A 129 -5.42 1.79 1.87
N PRO A 130 -6.35 0.83 1.74
CA PRO A 130 -7.38 0.85 0.70
C PRO A 130 -8.39 1.98 0.93
N THR A 131 -8.74 2.71 -0.15
CA THR A 131 -9.61 3.89 -0.06
C THR A 131 -10.96 3.73 -0.75
N THR A 132 -11.19 2.64 -1.47
CA THR A 132 -12.49 2.31 -2.09
C THR A 132 -13.13 1.13 -1.39
N LEU A 133 -14.45 1.01 -1.47
CA LEU A 133 -15.17 -0.10 -0.83
C LEU A 133 -14.66 -1.45 -1.33
N LEU A 134 -14.59 -1.66 -2.65
CA LEU A 134 -14.08 -2.90 -3.23
C LEU A 134 -12.66 -3.23 -2.75
N SER A 135 -11.79 -2.21 -2.63
CA SER A 135 -10.44 -2.46 -2.14
C SER A 135 -10.40 -2.79 -0.64
N GLN A 136 -11.32 -2.27 0.17
CA GLN A 136 -11.36 -2.59 1.60
C GLN A 136 -11.89 -3.99 1.89
N VAL A 137 -12.84 -4.49 1.08
CA VAL A 137 -13.50 -5.78 1.35
C VAL A 137 -12.94 -6.95 0.56
N ASP A 138 -12.17 -6.70 -0.51
CA ASP A 138 -11.69 -7.73 -1.42
C ASP A 138 -10.21 -7.57 -1.81
N SER A 139 -9.87 -6.62 -2.69
CA SER A 139 -8.57 -6.61 -3.37
C SER A 139 -7.35 -6.33 -2.47
N SER A 140 -7.54 -5.80 -1.26
CA SER A 140 -6.44 -5.63 -0.30
C SER A 140 -6.06 -6.92 0.45
N ILE A 141 -6.78 -8.00 0.23
CA ILE A 141 -6.68 -9.26 0.98
C ILE A 141 -6.27 -10.40 0.03
N GLY A 142 -5.51 -11.37 0.56
CA GLY A 142 -5.09 -12.53 -0.22
C GLY A 142 -3.74 -12.41 -0.93
N GLY A 143 -3.17 -11.20 -0.99
CA GLY A 143 -1.82 -10.98 -1.50
C GLY A 143 -1.66 -11.15 -3.01
N LYS A 144 -2.74 -11.20 -3.79
CA LYS A 144 -2.67 -11.14 -5.25
C LYS A 144 -2.17 -9.77 -5.65
N THR A 145 -1.12 -9.71 -6.47
CA THR A 145 -0.53 -8.46 -6.95
C THR A 145 -0.20 -8.59 -8.41
N GLY A 146 -0.19 -7.49 -9.14
CA GLY A 146 0.20 -7.59 -10.53
C GLY A 146 -0.17 -6.39 -11.38
N VAL A 147 0.24 -6.50 -12.64
CA VAL A 147 0.01 -5.50 -13.68
C VAL A 147 -0.45 -6.16 -14.98
N ASN A 148 -0.91 -5.34 -15.89
CA ASN A 148 -1.41 -5.76 -17.17
C ASN A 148 -0.25 -5.96 -18.18
N SER A 149 -0.47 -6.85 -19.11
CA SER A 149 0.38 -7.04 -20.29
C SER A 149 -0.38 -6.66 -21.56
N LYS A 150 0.29 -6.70 -22.69
CA LYS A 150 -0.36 -6.53 -24.01
C LYS A 150 -1.38 -7.64 -24.32
N LEU A 151 -1.23 -8.80 -23.67
CA LEU A 151 -2.08 -9.99 -23.88
C LEU A 151 -3.30 -10.05 -22.97
N GLY A 152 -3.33 -9.23 -21.91
CA GLY A 152 -4.47 -9.23 -20.98
C GLY A 152 -4.17 -8.60 -19.63
N LYS A 153 -5.24 -8.50 -18.82
CA LYS A 153 -5.16 -7.92 -17.48
C LYS A 153 -4.58 -8.93 -16.48
N ASN A 154 -3.80 -8.41 -15.52
CA ASN A 154 -3.29 -9.16 -14.35
C ASN A 154 -2.44 -10.41 -14.68
N LEU A 155 -1.81 -10.45 -15.87
CA LEU A 155 -1.02 -11.60 -16.30
C LEU A 155 0.41 -11.59 -15.77
N ILE A 156 0.89 -10.47 -15.25
CA ILE A 156 2.23 -10.32 -14.68
C ILE A 156 2.09 -9.93 -13.21
N GLY A 157 2.59 -10.75 -12.31
CA GLY A 157 2.47 -10.47 -10.88
C GLY A 157 3.06 -11.55 -9.98
N THR A 158 2.83 -11.37 -8.69
CA THR A 158 3.28 -12.26 -7.64
C THR A 158 2.20 -12.41 -6.57
N PHE A 159 2.32 -13.42 -5.71
CA PHE A 159 1.64 -13.44 -4.42
C PHE A 159 2.55 -12.76 -3.39
N TYR A 160 2.15 -11.58 -2.92
CA TYR A 160 2.92 -10.81 -1.95
C TYR A 160 2.04 -10.28 -0.82
N GLN A 161 2.22 -10.82 0.38
CA GLN A 161 1.39 -10.49 1.52
C GLN A 161 1.80 -9.14 2.15
N PRO A 162 0.84 -8.27 2.47
CA PRO A 162 1.13 -7.06 3.22
C PRO A 162 1.54 -7.40 4.66
N LYS A 163 2.30 -6.53 5.32
CA LYS A 163 2.51 -6.59 6.77
C LYS A 163 1.28 -6.11 7.53
N LEU A 164 0.52 -5.21 6.91
CA LEU A 164 -0.65 -4.57 7.50
C LEU A 164 -1.61 -4.09 6.41
N VAL A 165 -2.90 -4.28 6.64
CA VAL A 165 -3.98 -3.61 5.90
C VAL A 165 -4.70 -2.69 6.88
N VAL A 166 -4.94 -1.42 6.48
CA VAL A 166 -5.65 -0.41 7.29
C VAL A 166 -6.88 0.06 6.54
N SER A 167 -8.02 -0.53 6.83
CA SER A 167 -9.33 -0.19 6.25
C SER A 167 -10.02 0.87 7.10
N ASP A 168 -9.67 2.16 6.88
CA ASP A 168 -10.32 3.29 7.53
C ASP A 168 -11.63 3.63 6.79
N VAL A 169 -12.77 3.34 7.42
CA VAL A 169 -14.09 3.55 6.80
C VAL A 169 -14.41 5.02 6.53
N ASP A 170 -13.72 5.97 7.18
CA ASP A 170 -13.90 7.39 6.90
C ASP A 170 -13.40 7.79 5.51
N LEU A 171 -12.50 6.99 4.91
CA LEU A 171 -12.03 7.20 3.54
C LEU A 171 -13.15 7.00 2.52
N LEU A 172 -14.13 6.13 2.82
CA LEU A 172 -15.27 5.85 1.94
C LEU A 172 -16.20 7.04 1.80
N LYS A 173 -16.24 7.96 2.79
CA LYS A 173 -17.06 9.17 2.73
C LYS A 173 -16.67 10.15 1.61
N SER A 174 -15.54 9.90 0.96
CA SER A 174 -15.05 10.73 -0.16
C SER A 174 -15.38 10.16 -1.53
N LEU A 175 -16.00 9.00 -1.57
CA LEU A 175 -16.44 8.37 -2.81
C LEU A 175 -17.73 9.05 -3.32
N PRO A 176 -17.92 9.12 -4.65
CA PRO A 176 -19.16 9.63 -5.24
C PRO A 176 -20.37 8.77 -4.90
#